data_52f91889c3a7be02f18a674cf58e0413
#
_entry.id   52f91889c3a7be02f18a674cf58e0413
#
_cell.length_a   1.000
_cell.length_b   1.000
_cell.length_c   1.000
_cell.angle_alpha   90.00
_cell.angle_beta   90.00
_cell.angle_gamma   90.00
#
_symmetry.space_group_name_H-M   'P 1'
#
loop_
_entity.id
_entity.type
_entity.pdbx_description
1 polymer ?
#
loop_
_entity_poly.entity_id
_entity_poly.type
_entity_poly.pdbx_seq_one_letter_code
_entity_poly.pdbx_strand_id
1 'polypeptide(L)'
;MEICKKYHPKIVVVPNEKAFELQQRLNQENLKHIEILTDEAGLITIAEHADVDIVMAAIVGAAGLLPTLAAVKAGKRVLLANKESLVMSGDIMMQAAREHNALLLPVDSEHNAIFQSLPHDYLNAERIGQPQLGVSRILL
;
A
#
# COMPACT_ATOMS: atom_id res chain seq x y z
N MET A 1 21.01 1.26 4.10
CA MET A 1 21.90 2.45 3.96
C MET A 1 21.97 3.00 2.54
N GLU A 2 22.19 2.20 1.49
CA GLU A 2 22.25 2.69 0.10
C GLU A 2 20.98 3.46 -0.33
N ILE A 3 19.82 2.94 0.00
CA ILE A 3 18.53 3.60 -0.30
C ILE A 3 18.45 4.96 0.41
N CYS A 4 18.84 5.04 1.69
CA CYS A 4 18.83 6.29 2.43
C CYS A 4 19.77 7.34 1.82
N LYS A 5 20.96 6.93 1.38
CA LYS A 5 21.93 7.81 0.69
C LYS A 5 21.42 8.28 -0.67
N LYS A 6 20.75 7.40 -1.41
CA LYS A 6 20.31 7.69 -2.78
C LYS A 6 19.04 8.54 -2.83
N TYR A 7 18.08 8.25 -1.95
CA TYR A 7 16.74 8.82 -2.06
C TYR A 7 16.38 9.80 -0.94
N HIS A 8 17.19 9.87 0.12
CA HIS A 8 16.98 10.76 1.27
C HIS A 8 15.53 10.72 1.79
N PRO A 9 14.98 9.54 2.15
CA PRO A 9 13.61 9.45 2.64
C PRO A 9 13.45 10.27 3.93
N LYS A 10 12.25 10.79 4.19
CA LYS A 10 11.94 11.46 5.46
C LYS A 10 11.89 10.46 6.60
N ILE A 11 11.29 9.29 6.35
CA ILE A 11 11.04 8.25 7.35
C ILE A 11 11.47 6.90 6.78
N VAL A 12 12.02 6.05 7.62
CA VAL A 12 12.29 4.63 7.32
C VAL A 12 11.72 3.76 8.42
N VAL A 13 11.26 2.56 8.06
CA VAL A 13 10.78 1.57 9.03
C VAL A 13 11.70 0.36 8.99
N VAL A 14 12.13 -0.09 10.16
CA VAL A 14 12.99 -1.27 10.32
C VAL A 14 12.53 -2.10 11.53
N PRO A 15 12.90 -3.38 11.62
CA PRO A 15 12.73 -4.14 12.85
C PRO A 15 13.40 -3.44 14.04
N ASN A 16 12.77 -3.47 15.22
CA ASN A 16 13.24 -2.74 16.40
C ASN A 16 14.71 -3.05 16.77
N GLU A 17 15.14 -4.31 16.61
CA GLU A 17 16.51 -4.73 16.87
C GLU A 17 17.54 -4.09 15.92
N LYS A 18 17.10 -3.53 14.79
CA LYS A 18 17.96 -2.85 13.80
C LYS A 18 17.98 -1.33 13.95
N ALA A 19 17.07 -0.77 14.73
CA ALA A 19 16.92 0.68 14.82
C ALA A 19 18.18 1.38 15.33
N PHE A 20 18.80 0.85 16.40
CA PHE A 20 20.01 1.44 16.97
C PHE A 20 21.20 1.41 16.00
N GLU A 21 21.44 0.27 15.34
CA GLU A 21 22.49 0.15 14.33
C GLU A 21 22.29 1.13 13.16
N LEU A 22 21.04 1.23 12.68
CA LEU A 22 20.71 2.14 11.60
C LEU A 22 20.93 3.60 12.02
N GLN A 23 20.50 3.97 13.23
CA GLN A 23 20.69 5.33 13.74
C GLN A 23 22.18 5.73 13.81
N GLN A 24 23.05 4.82 14.27
CA GLN A 24 24.48 5.09 14.28
C GLN A 24 25.03 5.32 12.86
N ARG A 25 24.63 4.49 11.90
CA ARG A 25 25.05 4.61 10.50
C ARG A 25 24.53 5.90 9.84
N LEU A 26 23.28 6.28 10.11
CA LEU A 26 22.72 7.54 9.61
C LEU A 26 23.49 8.75 10.17
N ASN A 27 23.87 8.70 11.45
CA ASN A 27 24.67 9.75 12.08
C ASN A 27 26.07 9.91 11.43
N GLN A 28 26.73 8.79 11.13
CA GLN A 28 28.05 8.80 10.46
C GLN A 28 27.99 9.37 9.05
N GLU A 29 26.87 9.20 8.36
CA GLU A 29 26.66 9.65 6.98
C GLU A 29 25.98 11.02 6.87
N ASN A 30 25.84 11.75 7.99
CA ASN A 30 25.15 13.05 8.07
C ASN A 30 23.67 13.01 7.63
N LEU A 31 23.00 11.86 7.74
CA LEU A 31 21.61 11.62 7.42
C LEU A 31 20.70 11.64 8.67
N LYS A 32 21.02 12.50 9.65
CA LYS A 32 20.33 12.59 10.95
C LYS A 32 18.88 13.06 10.84
N HIS A 33 18.51 13.64 9.71
CA HIS A 33 17.14 14.12 9.43
C HIS A 33 16.17 12.99 9.11
N ILE A 34 16.66 11.76 8.86
CA ILE A 34 15.81 10.62 8.56
C ILE A 34 15.27 10.06 9.88
N GLU A 35 13.95 10.07 10.02
CA GLU A 35 13.25 9.47 11.16
C GLU A 35 13.22 7.95 11.03
N ILE A 36 13.42 7.25 12.15
CA ILE A 36 13.32 5.78 12.20
C ILE A 36 12.08 5.40 13.01
N LEU A 37 11.17 4.70 12.36
CA LEU A 37 10.08 3.99 13.00
C LEU A 37 10.36 2.49 13.01
N THR A 38 9.66 1.75 13.86
CA THR A 38 9.92 0.31 14.02
C THR A 38 8.67 -0.54 13.86
N ASP A 39 8.89 -1.75 13.37
CA ASP A 39 7.95 -2.85 13.35
C ASP A 39 6.60 -2.52 12.66
N GLU A 40 5.56 -3.27 12.97
CA GLU A 40 4.24 -3.11 12.38
C GLU A 40 3.63 -1.74 12.68
N ALA A 41 3.81 -1.22 13.90
CA ALA A 41 3.30 0.10 14.25
C ALA A 41 3.92 1.20 13.38
N GLY A 42 5.21 1.10 13.08
CA GLY A 42 5.89 2.01 12.16
C GLY A 42 5.38 1.90 10.72
N LEU A 43 5.09 0.69 10.25
CA LEU A 43 4.53 0.46 8.92
C LEU A 43 3.12 1.06 8.79
N ILE A 44 2.28 0.92 9.82
CA ILE A 44 0.95 1.53 9.87
C ILE A 44 1.08 3.05 9.84
N THR A 45 1.90 3.62 10.73
CA THR A 45 2.11 5.07 10.83
C THR A 45 2.55 5.68 9.49
N ILE A 46 3.51 5.06 8.80
CA ILE A 46 3.97 5.60 7.50
C ILE A 46 2.93 5.44 6.40
N ALA A 47 2.14 4.36 6.43
CA ALA A 47 1.10 4.11 5.43
C ALA A 47 -0.06 5.12 5.50
N GLU A 48 -0.40 5.60 6.69
CA GLU A 48 -1.45 6.61 6.91
C GLU A 48 -0.94 8.05 6.97
N HIS A 49 0.38 8.26 6.89
CA HIS A 49 0.99 9.58 7.06
C HIS A 49 0.38 10.64 6.13
N ALA A 50 0.18 11.85 6.65
CA ALA A 50 -0.50 12.93 5.91
C ALA A 50 0.23 13.35 4.63
N ASP A 51 1.57 13.31 4.62
CA ASP A 51 2.40 13.67 3.46
C ASP A 51 2.47 12.55 2.38
N VAL A 52 1.79 11.42 2.58
CA VAL A 52 1.79 10.30 1.65
C VAL A 52 0.49 10.29 0.86
N ASP A 53 0.58 10.40 -0.45
CA ASP A 53 -0.56 10.32 -1.37
C ASP A 53 -0.72 8.91 -1.95
N ILE A 54 0.41 8.21 -2.16
CA ILE A 54 0.47 6.92 -2.84
C ILE A 54 1.24 5.92 -1.98
N VAL A 55 0.69 4.73 -1.79
CA VAL A 55 1.33 3.63 -1.07
C VAL A 55 1.54 2.45 -1.99
N MET A 56 2.79 2.00 -2.16
CA MET A 56 3.11 0.73 -2.80
C MET A 56 3.00 -0.40 -1.76
N ALA A 57 1.91 -1.15 -1.79
CA ALA A 57 1.66 -2.27 -0.88
C ALA A 57 2.27 -3.55 -1.45
N ALA A 58 3.57 -3.78 -1.19
CA ALA A 58 4.35 -4.90 -1.72
C ALA A 58 4.97 -5.79 -0.63
N ILE A 59 4.57 -5.66 0.63
CA ILE A 59 5.00 -6.55 1.70
C ILE A 59 4.28 -7.88 1.53
N VAL A 60 5.05 -8.97 1.37
CA VAL A 60 4.52 -10.32 1.09
C VAL A 60 3.80 -10.91 2.32
N GLY A 61 2.71 -11.61 2.08
CA GLY A 61 1.97 -12.36 3.11
C GLY A 61 1.16 -11.49 4.07
N ALA A 62 0.82 -12.04 5.23
CA ALA A 62 -0.05 -11.40 6.22
C ALA A 62 0.51 -10.11 6.82
N ALA A 63 1.83 -9.97 6.87
CA ALA A 63 2.49 -8.78 7.42
C ALA A 63 2.14 -7.47 6.65
N GLY A 64 1.74 -7.58 5.39
CA GLY A 64 1.31 -6.44 4.59
C GLY A 64 -0.16 -6.03 4.82
N LEU A 65 -0.96 -6.85 5.50
CA LEU A 65 -2.41 -6.61 5.63
C LEU A 65 -2.73 -5.33 6.39
N LEU A 66 -2.23 -5.18 7.62
CA LEU A 66 -2.57 -4.04 8.48
C LEU A 66 -2.05 -2.71 7.91
N PRO A 67 -0.81 -2.59 7.41
CA PRO A 67 -0.35 -1.37 6.75
C PRO A 67 -1.16 -1.03 5.48
N THR A 68 -1.55 -2.03 4.68
CA THR A 68 -2.37 -1.81 3.49
C THR A 68 -3.76 -1.30 3.88
N LEU A 69 -4.40 -1.90 4.88
CA LEU A 69 -5.70 -1.44 5.39
C LEU A 69 -5.63 -0.03 5.98
N ALA A 70 -4.54 0.30 6.68
CA ALA A 70 -4.31 1.65 7.21
C ALA A 70 -4.23 2.68 6.08
N ALA A 71 -3.47 2.38 5.01
CA ALA A 71 -3.41 3.24 3.83
C ALA A 71 -4.79 3.46 3.19
N VAL A 72 -5.59 2.38 3.06
CA VAL A 72 -6.95 2.45 2.53
C VAL A 72 -7.85 3.31 3.41
N LYS A 73 -7.84 3.10 4.73
CA LYS A 73 -8.61 3.92 5.68
C LYS A 73 -8.19 5.39 5.71
N ALA A 74 -6.94 5.68 5.38
CA ALA A 74 -6.45 7.04 5.22
C ALA A 74 -6.76 7.66 3.84
N GLY A 75 -7.56 6.99 3.00
CA GLY A 75 -7.99 7.50 1.70
C GLY A 75 -6.88 7.58 0.65
N LYS A 76 -5.80 6.79 0.80
CA LYS A 76 -4.66 6.84 -0.09
C LYS A 76 -4.91 6.12 -1.41
N ARG A 77 -4.10 6.45 -2.42
CA ARG A 77 -3.98 5.65 -3.63
C ARG A 77 -3.04 4.49 -3.37
N VAL A 78 -3.56 3.25 -3.36
CA VAL A 78 -2.81 2.05 -3.01
C VAL A 78 -2.49 1.25 -4.26
N LEU A 79 -1.19 1.15 -4.59
CA LEU A 79 -0.67 0.27 -5.63
C LEU A 79 -0.50 -1.13 -5.03
N LEU A 80 -1.44 -2.04 -5.32
CA LEU A 80 -1.55 -3.31 -4.63
C LEU A 80 -0.77 -4.42 -5.36
N ALA A 81 0.36 -4.81 -4.79
CA ALA A 81 1.16 -5.96 -5.20
C ALA A 81 1.14 -7.10 -4.16
N ASN A 82 0.37 -6.94 -3.08
CA ASN A 82 0.10 -7.96 -2.06
C ASN A 82 -1.33 -8.48 -2.20
N LYS A 83 -1.52 -9.50 -3.03
CA LYS A 83 -2.83 -10.14 -3.24
C LYS A 83 -3.34 -10.88 -2.01
N GLU A 84 -2.44 -11.34 -1.13
CA GLU A 84 -2.78 -12.03 0.10
C GLU A 84 -3.66 -11.16 1.02
N SER A 85 -3.44 -9.86 1.03
CA SER A 85 -4.29 -8.91 1.78
C SER A 85 -5.74 -8.93 1.29
N LEU A 86 -5.99 -9.01 -0.03
CA LEU A 86 -7.34 -9.14 -0.57
C LEU A 86 -7.94 -10.52 -0.32
N VAL A 87 -7.14 -11.59 -0.40
CA VAL A 87 -7.62 -12.96 -0.09
C VAL A 87 -8.09 -13.06 1.35
N MET A 88 -7.35 -12.44 2.28
CA MET A 88 -7.67 -12.50 3.71
C MET A 88 -8.78 -11.53 4.14
N SER A 89 -8.92 -10.40 3.47
CA SER A 89 -9.80 -9.32 3.95
C SER A 89 -10.49 -8.53 2.84
N GLY A 90 -10.76 -9.15 1.69
CA GLY A 90 -11.29 -8.47 0.51
C GLY A 90 -12.52 -7.64 0.78
N ASP A 91 -13.53 -8.21 1.45
CA ASP A 91 -14.77 -7.49 1.78
C ASP A 91 -14.52 -6.27 2.67
N ILE A 92 -13.69 -6.44 3.71
CA ILE A 92 -13.32 -5.35 4.63
C ILE A 92 -12.52 -4.28 3.89
N MET A 93 -11.57 -4.70 3.04
CA MET A 93 -10.72 -3.80 2.27
C MET A 93 -11.54 -2.98 1.26
N MET A 94 -12.46 -3.63 0.54
CA MET A 94 -13.33 -2.98 -0.44
C MET A 94 -14.36 -2.07 0.21
N GLN A 95 -14.88 -2.45 1.37
CA GLN A 95 -15.75 -1.58 2.15
C GLN A 95 -14.99 -0.33 2.62
N ALA A 96 -13.82 -0.49 3.23
CA ALA A 96 -12.99 0.62 3.66
C ALA A 96 -12.59 1.55 2.51
N ALA A 97 -12.28 0.99 1.33
CA ALA A 97 -11.96 1.79 0.15
C ALA A 97 -13.12 2.69 -0.29
N ARG A 98 -14.36 2.18 -0.25
CA ARG A 98 -15.56 2.98 -0.54
C ARG A 98 -15.81 4.06 0.51
N GLU A 99 -15.72 3.70 1.79
CA GLU A 99 -16.00 4.61 2.91
C GLU A 99 -15.00 5.78 2.99
N HIS A 100 -13.76 5.54 2.62
CA HIS A 100 -12.67 6.52 2.72
C HIS A 100 -12.21 7.08 1.36
N ASN A 101 -12.92 6.80 0.26
CA ASN A 101 -12.56 7.23 -1.09
C ASN A 101 -11.13 6.83 -1.51
N ALA A 102 -10.63 5.71 -0.99
CA ALA A 102 -9.33 5.18 -1.38
C ALA A 102 -9.41 4.51 -2.76
N LEU A 103 -8.32 4.61 -3.52
CA LEU A 103 -8.22 3.98 -4.82
C LEU A 103 -7.26 2.78 -4.76
N LEU A 104 -7.78 1.57 -4.98
CA LEU A 104 -6.98 0.34 -5.08
C LEU A 104 -6.63 0.07 -6.55
N LEU A 105 -5.35 0.06 -6.85
CA LEU A 105 -4.83 -0.19 -8.20
C LEU A 105 -3.99 -1.48 -8.19
N PRO A 106 -4.39 -2.53 -8.91
CA PRO A 106 -3.63 -3.77 -8.96
C PRO A 106 -2.34 -3.59 -9.74
N VAL A 107 -1.24 -4.16 -9.23
CA VAL A 107 0.08 -4.12 -9.85
C VAL A 107 0.52 -5.50 -10.32
N ASP A 108 0.05 -6.57 -9.68
CA ASP A 108 0.35 -7.93 -10.15
C ASP A 108 -0.25 -8.21 -11.54
N SER A 109 0.39 -9.08 -12.29
CA SER A 109 0.15 -9.24 -13.73
C SER A 109 -1.28 -9.64 -14.06
N GLU A 110 -1.83 -10.58 -13.34
CA GLU A 110 -3.15 -11.16 -13.61
C GLU A 110 -4.26 -10.15 -13.34
N HIS A 111 -4.23 -9.52 -12.17
CA HIS A 111 -5.23 -8.52 -11.80
C HIS A 111 -5.10 -7.25 -12.64
N ASN A 112 -3.87 -6.85 -12.94
CA ASN A 112 -3.61 -5.67 -13.77
C ASN A 112 -4.12 -5.88 -15.21
N ALA A 113 -3.93 -7.07 -15.80
CA ALA A 113 -4.44 -7.40 -17.11
C ALA A 113 -5.97 -7.29 -17.17
N ILE A 114 -6.68 -7.82 -16.16
CA ILE A 114 -8.13 -7.66 -16.04
C ILE A 114 -8.49 -6.18 -15.91
N PHE A 115 -7.84 -5.48 -14.97
CA PHE A 115 -8.09 -4.07 -14.68
C PHE A 115 -7.98 -3.18 -15.92
N GLN A 116 -6.92 -3.36 -16.72
CA GLN A 116 -6.71 -2.59 -17.96
C GLN A 116 -7.68 -2.96 -19.09
N SER A 117 -8.27 -4.15 -19.04
CA SER A 117 -9.22 -4.62 -20.04
C SER A 117 -10.67 -4.27 -19.73
N LEU A 118 -10.96 -3.82 -18.52
CA LEU A 118 -12.30 -3.42 -18.11
C LEU A 118 -12.69 -2.06 -18.70
N PRO A 119 -13.99 -1.81 -18.97
CA PRO A 119 -14.49 -0.49 -19.35
C PRO A 119 -14.11 0.57 -18.30
N HIS A 120 -13.79 1.79 -18.76
CA HIS A 120 -13.40 2.88 -17.86
C HIS A 120 -14.42 3.16 -16.75
N ASP A 121 -15.70 3.02 -17.05
CA ASP A 121 -16.78 3.21 -16.08
C ASP A 121 -16.85 2.14 -14.98
N TYR A 122 -16.17 1.00 -15.19
CA TYR A 122 -16.11 -0.08 -14.20
C TYR A 122 -15.34 0.30 -12.94
N LEU A 123 -14.48 1.29 -13.04
CA LEU A 123 -13.61 1.76 -11.94
C LEU A 123 -14.30 2.77 -11.04
N ASN A 124 -15.48 3.25 -11.40
CA ASN A 124 -16.26 4.11 -10.51
C ASN A 124 -16.74 3.27 -9.32
N ALA A 125 -16.32 3.66 -8.11
CA ALA A 125 -16.62 2.94 -6.87
C ALA A 125 -18.12 2.66 -6.67
N GLU A 126 -18.99 3.51 -7.18
CA GLU A 126 -20.44 3.36 -7.15
C GLU A 126 -20.96 2.21 -8.04
N ARG A 127 -20.15 1.74 -8.99
CA ARG A 127 -20.56 0.75 -10.00
C ARG A 127 -19.85 -0.60 -9.88
N ILE A 128 -18.87 -0.73 -8.98
CA ILE A 128 -18.19 -2.00 -8.75
C ILE A 128 -19.20 -3.05 -8.28
N GLY A 129 -19.32 -4.13 -9.06
CA GLY A 129 -20.24 -5.24 -8.77
C GLY A 129 -21.64 -5.08 -9.35
N GLN A 130 -21.92 -4.04 -10.16
CA GLN A 130 -23.18 -3.94 -10.88
C GLN A 130 -23.14 -4.73 -12.21
N PRO A 131 -24.09 -5.63 -12.47
CA PRO A 131 -24.08 -6.50 -13.66
C PRO A 131 -24.34 -5.76 -14.99
N GLN A 132 -24.55 -4.46 -14.97
CA GLN A 132 -25.00 -3.66 -16.12
C GLN A 132 -23.85 -3.05 -16.94
N LEU A 133 -22.59 -3.37 -16.65
CA LEU A 133 -21.42 -2.72 -17.28
C LEU A 133 -20.92 -3.43 -18.54
N GLY A 134 -21.70 -4.34 -19.12
CA GLY A 134 -21.34 -4.99 -20.39
C GLY A 134 -20.30 -6.12 -20.28
N VAL A 135 -19.83 -6.43 -19.07
CA VAL A 135 -18.92 -7.56 -18.83
C VAL A 135 -19.73 -8.78 -18.39
N SER A 136 -19.89 -9.75 -19.27
CA SER A 136 -20.64 -10.98 -18.98
C SER A 136 -19.77 -12.10 -18.42
N ARG A 137 -18.47 -12.09 -18.70
CA ARG A 137 -17.54 -13.15 -18.33
C ARG A 137 -16.10 -12.66 -18.38
N ILE A 138 -15.27 -13.12 -17.44
CA ILE A 138 -13.82 -12.98 -17.46
C ILE A 138 -13.25 -14.39 -17.65
N LEU A 139 -12.33 -14.54 -18.60
CA LEU A 139 -11.59 -15.78 -18.85
C LEU A 139 -10.12 -15.52 -18.48
N LEU A 140 -9.57 -16.35 -17.59
CA LEU A 140 -8.18 -16.32 -17.14
C LEU A 140 -7.46 -17.56 -17.64
#